data_e7da1f328f190705a713ef6e6b926e0c
#
_entry.id   e7da1f328f190705a713ef6e6b926e0c
#
_cell.length_a   1.000
_cell.length_b   1.000
_cell.length_c   1.000
_cell.angle_alpha   90.00
_cell.angle_beta   90.00
_cell.angle_gamma   90.00
#
_symmetry.space_group_name_H-M   'P 1'
#
loop_
_entity.id
_entity.type
_entity.pdbx_description
1 polymer ?
#
loop_
_entity_poly.entity_id
_entity_poly.type
_entity_poly.pdbx_seq_one_letter_code
_entity_poly.pdbx_strand_id
1 'polypeptide(L)'
;MELKELKSSEISEIRKIILEEQNFKCAICGKDITLEDRITLDHQHKNKKSDENGPNGDGLVRGVLCADCNCTEGKIWNSTKRFQMAKTREDRIDFLKRLIEYYQKEPYPYVHPTEVPKSKILSKKNFNKLAKEFSEKYPKKKPLEYPKSKKMTKKLKVLYFEFKIEPYN
;
A
#
# COMPACT_ATOMS: atom_id res chain seq x y z
N MET A 1 1.45 6.50 -40.14
CA MET A 1 1.83 7.77 -39.46
C MET A 1 3.33 7.72 -39.28
N GLU A 2 4.03 8.70 -39.77
CA GLU A 2 5.50 8.79 -39.63
C GLU A 2 5.83 9.12 -38.16
N LEU A 3 6.73 8.35 -37.55
CA LEU A 3 7.13 8.57 -36.18
C LEU A 3 8.17 9.68 -36.09
N LYS A 4 7.93 10.69 -35.26
CA LYS A 4 8.88 11.78 -35.01
C LYS A 4 9.68 11.49 -33.74
N GLU A 5 10.99 11.43 -33.84
CA GLU A 5 11.88 11.40 -32.68
C GLU A 5 12.00 12.79 -32.06
N LEU A 6 11.70 12.89 -30.75
CA LEU A 6 11.79 14.15 -29.99
C LEU A 6 13.22 14.42 -29.52
N LYS A 7 13.68 15.65 -29.72
CA LYS A 7 14.89 16.16 -29.06
C LYS A 7 14.55 16.55 -27.62
N SER A 8 15.53 16.51 -26.72
CA SER A 8 15.34 16.94 -25.34
C SER A 8 14.82 18.35 -25.18
N SER A 9 15.19 19.27 -26.12
CA SER A 9 14.69 20.65 -26.14
C SER A 9 13.21 20.78 -26.51
N GLU A 10 12.62 19.79 -27.18
CA GLU A 10 11.22 19.81 -27.62
C GLU A 10 10.26 19.23 -26.55
N ILE A 11 10.79 18.54 -25.53
CA ILE A 11 9.97 17.87 -24.52
C ILE A 11 9.01 18.82 -23.79
N SER A 12 9.45 20.02 -23.47
CA SER A 12 8.63 21.01 -22.77
C SER A 12 7.45 21.49 -23.63
N GLU A 13 7.67 21.70 -24.91
CA GLU A 13 6.65 22.14 -25.86
C GLU A 13 5.63 21.01 -26.10
N ILE A 14 6.11 19.80 -26.40
CA ILE A 14 5.22 18.64 -26.60
C ILE A 14 4.42 18.30 -25.34
N ARG A 15 5.01 18.42 -24.15
CA ARG A 15 4.29 18.26 -22.90
C ARG A 15 3.15 19.26 -22.75
N LYS A 16 3.37 20.52 -23.14
CA LYS A 16 2.33 21.55 -23.12
C LYS A 16 1.19 21.22 -24.08
N ILE A 17 1.51 20.86 -25.33
CA ILE A 17 0.51 20.50 -26.35
C ILE A 17 -0.35 19.34 -25.87
N ILE A 18 0.27 18.26 -25.38
CA ILE A 18 -0.46 17.07 -24.92
C ILE A 18 -1.28 17.39 -23.66
N LEU A 19 -0.78 18.25 -22.76
CA LEU A 19 -1.54 18.67 -21.59
C LEU A 19 -2.80 19.46 -21.96
N GLU A 20 -2.71 20.34 -22.98
CA GLU A 20 -3.86 21.07 -23.54
C GLU A 20 -4.88 20.08 -24.15
N GLU A 21 -4.43 19.10 -24.92
CA GLU A 21 -5.28 18.04 -25.47
C GLU A 21 -5.97 17.22 -24.36
N GLN A 22 -5.32 17.04 -23.22
CA GLN A 22 -5.89 16.39 -22.03
C GLN A 22 -6.80 17.31 -21.19
N ASN A 23 -7.09 18.52 -21.66
CA ASN A 23 -7.88 19.54 -20.93
C ASN A 23 -7.29 19.83 -19.53
N PHE A 24 -5.97 19.93 -19.43
CA PHE A 24 -5.24 20.19 -18.19
C PHE A 24 -5.52 19.15 -17.09
N LYS A 25 -5.72 17.88 -17.47
CA LYS A 25 -5.95 16.78 -16.54
C LYS A 25 -4.89 15.69 -16.65
N CYS A 26 -4.54 15.13 -15.50
CA CYS A 26 -3.70 13.92 -15.48
C CYS A 26 -4.40 12.77 -16.21
N ALA A 27 -3.72 12.14 -17.16
CA ALA A 27 -4.32 11.08 -17.99
C ALA A 27 -4.74 9.81 -17.20
N ILE A 28 -4.29 9.64 -15.96
CA ILE A 28 -4.67 8.48 -15.13
C ILE A 28 -5.73 8.86 -14.09
N CYS A 29 -5.48 9.83 -13.22
CA CYS A 29 -6.39 10.12 -12.12
C CYS A 29 -7.41 11.23 -12.41
N GLY A 30 -7.31 11.91 -13.56
CA GLY A 30 -8.22 12.98 -13.94
C GLY A 30 -8.10 14.29 -13.14
N LYS A 31 -7.16 14.36 -12.18
CA LYS A 31 -6.91 15.56 -11.38
C LYS A 31 -6.45 16.71 -12.29
N ASP A 32 -6.93 17.92 -12.00
CA ASP A 32 -6.44 19.13 -12.67
C ASP A 32 -4.95 19.33 -12.36
N ILE A 33 -4.17 19.60 -13.41
CA ILE A 33 -2.72 19.83 -13.36
C ILE A 33 -2.34 20.96 -14.30
N THR A 34 -1.30 21.71 -13.96
CA THR A 34 -0.78 22.83 -14.71
C THR A 34 0.68 22.62 -15.09
N LEU A 35 1.25 23.52 -15.90
CA LEU A 35 2.68 23.49 -16.23
C LEU A 35 3.59 23.84 -15.05
N GLU A 36 3.05 24.47 -14.00
CA GLU A 36 3.76 24.80 -12.76
C GLU A 36 3.83 23.62 -11.80
N ASP A 37 2.93 22.64 -11.98
CA ASP A 37 2.92 21.42 -11.18
C ASP A 37 4.07 20.49 -11.58
N ARG A 38 4.38 19.57 -10.65
CA ARG A 38 5.33 18.50 -10.91
C ARG A 38 4.70 17.43 -11.80
N ILE A 39 4.81 17.63 -13.13
CA ILE A 39 4.23 16.79 -14.16
C ILE A 39 5.31 16.13 -15.03
N THR A 40 4.98 14.98 -15.61
CA THR A 40 5.89 14.19 -16.46
C THR A 40 5.22 13.89 -17.80
N LEU A 41 5.97 14.08 -18.89
CA LEU A 41 5.63 13.50 -20.18
C LEU A 41 5.94 12.01 -20.13
N ASP A 42 4.91 11.21 -19.92
CA ASP A 42 5.02 9.77 -19.73
C ASP A 42 5.19 9.04 -21.08
N HIS A 43 5.98 7.98 -21.06
CA HIS A 43 6.25 7.17 -22.24
C HIS A 43 6.44 5.71 -21.87
N GLN A 44 6.20 4.83 -22.83
CA GLN A 44 6.45 3.41 -22.65
C GLN A 44 7.94 3.09 -22.74
N HIS A 45 8.51 2.55 -21.67
CA HIS A 45 9.91 2.14 -21.67
C HIS A 45 10.14 0.91 -22.57
N LYS A 46 11.21 0.94 -23.35
CA LYS A 46 11.70 -0.23 -24.09
C LYS A 46 12.08 -1.35 -23.13
N ASN A 47 11.86 -2.60 -23.55
CA ASN A 47 12.28 -3.75 -22.76
C ASN A 47 13.80 -3.90 -22.72
N LYS A 48 14.48 -3.57 -23.82
CA LYS A 48 15.95 -3.57 -23.94
C LYS A 48 16.41 -2.32 -24.69
N LYS A 49 17.65 -1.90 -24.44
CA LYS A 49 18.25 -0.75 -25.15
C LYS A 49 18.36 -0.95 -26.66
N SER A 50 18.41 -2.21 -27.10
CA SER A 50 18.52 -2.59 -28.52
C SER A 50 17.17 -2.69 -29.23
N ASP A 51 16.04 -2.58 -28.49
CA ASP A 51 14.72 -2.69 -29.11
C ASP A 51 14.47 -1.42 -29.94
N GLU A 52 14.05 -1.61 -31.19
CA GLU A 52 13.70 -0.51 -32.07
C GLU A 52 12.44 0.21 -31.59
N ASN A 53 12.35 1.52 -31.89
CA ASN A 53 11.10 2.26 -31.74
C ASN A 53 10.12 1.72 -32.77
N GLY A 54 8.97 1.31 -32.36
CA GLY A 54 8.04 0.67 -33.28
C GLY A 54 6.60 1.12 -33.10
N PRO A 55 5.75 0.81 -34.09
CA PRO A 55 4.31 1.07 -34.03
C PRO A 55 3.62 0.36 -32.85
N ASN A 56 4.30 -0.58 -32.22
CA ASN A 56 3.81 -1.31 -31.05
C ASN A 56 3.95 -0.55 -29.71
N GLY A 57 4.36 0.71 -29.75
CA GLY A 57 4.32 1.61 -28.63
C GLY A 57 5.56 1.68 -27.75
N ASP A 58 6.60 0.88 -28.04
CA ASP A 58 7.84 0.93 -27.27
C ASP A 58 8.60 2.25 -27.51
N GLY A 59 8.78 3.03 -26.44
CA GLY A 59 9.38 4.37 -26.48
C GLY A 59 8.42 5.50 -26.86
N LEU A 60 7.17 5.19 -27.21
CA LEU A 60 6.18 6.22 -27.57
C LEU A 60 5.62 6.94 -26.34
N VAL A 61 5.35 8.24 -26.52
CA VAL A 61 4.67 9.06 -25.51
C VAL A 61 3.24 8.58 -25.34
N ARG A 62 2.78 8.50 -24.09
CA ARG A 62 1.43 8.05 -23.72
C ARG A 62 0.53 9.17 -23.20
N GLY A 63 1.13 10.22 -22.64
CA GLY A 63 0.39 11.35 -22.10
C GLY A 63 1.19 12.12 -21.04
N VAL A 64 0.51 13.06 -20.39
CA VAL A 64 1.04 13.84 -19.27
C VAL A 64 0.42 13.36 -17.96
N LEU A 65 1.25 13.05 -17.00
CA LEU A 65 0.88 12.54 -15.69
C LEU A 65 1.35 13.48 -14.58
N CYS A 66 0.59 13.54 -13.48
CA CYS A 66 1.10 14.07 -12.21
C CYS A 66 2.19 13.14 -11.65
N ALA A 67 3.04 13.66 -10.79
CA ALA A 67 4.17 12.92 -10.23
C ALA A 67 3.76 11.61 -9.54
N ASP A 68 2.64 11.62 -8.81
CA ASP A 68 2.16 10.44 -8.08
C ASP A 68 1.69 9.33 -9.04
N CYS A 69 0.94 9.69 -10.08
CA CYS A 69 0.50 8.74 -11.09
C CYS A 69 1.66 8.16 -11.89
N ASN A 70 2.63 8.99 -12.29
CA ASN A 70 3.83 8.53 -13.00
C ASN A 70 4.64 7.53 -12.15
N CYS A 71 4.83 7.83 -10.86
CA CYS A 71 5.53 6.94 -9.95
C CYS A 71 4.76 5.62 -9.71
N THR A 72 3.45 5.70 -9.56
CA THR A 72 2.59 4.54 -9.29
C THR A 72 2.49 3.63 -10.52
N GLU A 73 2.30 4.20 -11.71
CA GLU A 73 2.28 3.47 -12.97
C GLU A 73 3.55 2.66 -13.16
N GLY A 74 4.71 3.30 -13.02
CA GLY A 74 5.99 2.62 -13.17
C GLY A 74 6.20 1.48 -12.16
N LYS A 75 5.74 1.65 -10.91
CA LYS A 75 5.80 0.58 -9.90
C LYS A 75 4.89 -0.60 -10.27
N ILE A 76 3.66 -0.33 -10.67
CA ILE A 76 2.71 -1.38 -11.09
C ILE A 76 3.27 -2.13 -12.28
N TRP A 77 3.69 -1.42 -13.32
CA TRP A 77 4.24 -2.01 -14.53
C TRP A 77 5.47 -2.87 -14.28
N ASN A 78 6.41 -2.38 -13.46
CA ASN A 78 7.61 -3.11 -13.09
C ASN A 78 7.32 -4.31 -12.17
N SER A 79 6.29 -4.24 -11.32
CA SER A 79 5.87 -5.37 -10.48
C SER A 79 5.39 -6.54 -11.31
N THR A 80 4.59 -6.30 -12.35
CA THR A 80 4.13 -7.38 -13.25
C THR A 80 5.29 -8.08 -13.93
N LYS A 81 6.33 -7.34 -14.33
CA LYS A 81 7.56 -7.88 -14.93
C LYS A 81 8.38 -8.67 -13.91
N ARG A 82 8.59 -8.12 -12.71
CA ARG A 82 9.43 -8.71 -11.66
C ARG A 82 8.93 -10.08 -11.21
N PHE A 83 7.64 -10.23 -11.05
CA PHE A 83 7.04 -11.49 -10.58
C PHE A 83 6.71 -12.46 -11.71
N GLN A 84 7.18 -12.19 -12.93
CA GLN A 84 6.98 -13.02 -14.12
C GLN A 84 5.51 -13.38 -14.40
N MET A 85 4.60 -12.55 -13.95
CA MET A 85 3.16 -12.78 -14.11
C MET A 85 2.72 -12.64 -15.56
N ALA A 86 3.54 -11.97 -16.37
CA ALA A 86 3.27 -11.72 -17.76
C ALA A 86 4.58 -11.49 -18.52
N LYS A 87 4.76 -12.15 -19.64
CA LYS A 87 5.99 -12.07 -20.46
C LYS A 87 5.90 -10.96 -21.49
N THR A 88 4.73 -10.81 -22.11
CA THR A 88 4.46 -9.80 -23.14
C THR A 88 3.75 -8.60 -22.57
N ARG A 89 3.59 -7.55 -23.37
CA ARG A 89 2.80 -6.37 -23.03
C ARG A 89 1.32 -6.71 -22.87
N GLU A 90 0.82 -7.50 -23.81
CA GLU A 90 -0.56 -7.97 -23.87
C GLU A 90 -0.91 -8.80 -22.62
N ASP A 91 -0.06 -9.74 -22.25
CA ASP A 91 -0.22 -10.52 -21.01
C ASP A 91 -0.33 -9.64 -19.77
N ARG A 92 0.46 -8.55 -19.71
CA ARG A 92 0.42 -7.61 -18.57
C ARG A 92 -0.88 -6.83 -18.51
N ILE A 93 -1.35 -6.36 -19.67
CA ILE A 93 -2.63 -5.66 -19.76
C ILE A 93 -3.76 -6.58 -19.30
N ASP A 94 -3.76 -7.83 -19.77
CA ASP A 94 -4.78 -8.82 -19.38
C ASP A 94 -4.69 -9.21 -17.90
N PHE A 95 -3.49 -9.30 -17.35
CA PHE A 95 -3.33 -9.46 -15.90
C PHE A 95 -3.95 -8.30 -15.13
N LEU A 96 -3.68 -7.05 -15.54
CA LEU A 96 -4.24 -5.87 -14.87
C LEU A 96 -5.77 -5.81 -14.98
N LYS A 97 -6.34 -6.18 -16.11
CA LYS A 97 -7.82 -6.30 -16.27
C LYS A 97 -8.39 -7.31 -15.27
N ARG A 98 -7.81 -8.53 -15.23
CA ARG A 98 -8.24 -9.56 -14.26
C ARG A 98 -8.05 -9.15 -12.81
N LEU A 99 -7.04 -8.34 -12.52
CA LEU A 99 -6.83 -7.79 -11.17
C LEU A 99 -7.93 -6.81 -10.78
N ILE A 100 -8.37 -5.96 -11.71
CA ILE A 100 -9.50 -5.05 -11.49
C ILE A 100 -10.78 -5.86 -11.23
N GLU A 101 -11.08 -6.86 -12.04
CA GLU A 101 -12.23 -7.75 -11.86
C GLU A 101 -12.20 -8.47 -10.51
N TYR A 102 -11.02 -8.92 -10.09
CA TYR A 102 -10.81 -9.54 -8.78
C TYR A 102 -11.15 -8.60 -7.61
N TYR A 103 -10.74 -7.31 -7.69
CA TYR A 103 -11.07 -6.33 -6.66
C TYR A 103 -12.54 -5.90 -6.65
N GLN A 104 -13.21 -6.01 -7.78
CA GLN A 104 -14.65 -5.71 -7.91
C GLN A 104 -15.54 -6.86 -7.45
N LYS A 105 -14.97 -8.05 -7.31
CA LYS A 105 -15.72 -9.24 -6.88
C LYS A 105 -16.13 -9.09 -5.42
N GLU A 106 -17.38 -9.45 -5.11
CA GLU A 106 -17.86 -9.55 -3.75
C GLU A 106 -17.01 -10.54 -2.93
N PRO A 107 -16.54 -10.13 -1.75
CA PRO A 107 -15.73 -11.00 -0.90
C PRO A 107 -16.57 -12.14 -0.34
N TYR A 108 -15.94 -13.26 -0.07
CA TYR A 108 -16.58 -14.37 0.64
C TYR A 108 -16.85 -13.99 2.10
N PRO A 109 -17.93 -14.50 2.71
CA PRO A 109 -18.33 -14.15 4.09
C PRO A 109 -17.48 -14.84 5.15
N TYR A 110 -16.16 -14.85 4.98
CA TYR A 110 -15.22 -15.47 5.91
C TYR A 110 -14.18 -14.45 6.36
N VAL A 111 -13.98 -14.33 7.67
CA VAL A 111 -12.90 -13.50 8.22
C VAL A 111 -11.63 -14.35 8.32
N HIS A 112 -10.57 -13.88 7.65
CA HIS A 112 -9.28 -14.57 7.71
C HIS A 112 -8.71 -14.54 9.14
N PRO A 113 -8.08 -15.62 9.66
CA PRO A 113 -7.56 -15.68 11.03
C PRO A 113 -6.59 -14.56 11.42
N THR A 114 -5.85 -13.99 10.46
CA THR A 114 -4.94 -12.85 10.69
C THR A 114 -5.67 -11.55 11.01
N GLU A 115 -6.91 -11.41 10.53
CA GLU A 115 -7.74 -10.21 10.68
C GLU A 115 -8.68 -10.30 11.90
N VAL A 116 -8.75 -11.46 12.56
CA VAL A 116 -9.49 -11.58 13.81
C VAL A 116 -8.76 -10.78 14.88
N PRO A 117 -9.45 -9.86 15.59
CA PRO A 117 -8.82 -9.09 16.65
C PRO A 117 -8.16 -9.99 17.68
N LYS A 118 -6.86 -9.85 17.86
CA LYS A 118 -6.13 -10.60 18.89
C LYS A 118 -6.65 -10.19 20.27
N SER A 119 -6.94 -11.17 21.13
CA SER A 119 -7.31 -10.89 22.52
C SER A 119 -6.20 -10.05 23.17
N LYS A 120 -6.61 -8.98 23.88
CA LYS A 120 -5.66 -8.12 24.59
C LYS A 120 -4.78 -8.96 25.53
N ILE A 121 -3.48 -8.69 25.47
CA ILE A 121 -2.47 -9.36 26.32
C ILE A 121 -2.25 -8.50 27.55
N LEU A 122 -2.24 -9.11 28.73
CA LEU A 122 -1.95 -8.41 29.99
C LEU A 122 -0.56 -7.79 29.97
N SER A 123 -0.47 -6.53 30.35
CA SER A 123 0.79 -5.85 30.53
C SER A 123 1.58 -6.47 31.69
N LYS A 124 2.78 -7.00 31.39
CA LYS A 124 3.65 -7.56 32.44
C LYS A 124 4.06 -6.50 33.47
N LYS A 125 4.29 -5.26 33.03
CA LYS A 125 4.60 -4.10 33.91
C LYS A 125 3.47 -3.85 34.89
N ASN A 126 2.23 -3.76 34.41
CA ASN A 126 1.06 -3.49 35.23
C ASN A 126 0.70 -4.68 36.12
N PHE A 127 0.94 -5.90 35.64
CA PHE A 127 0.81 -7.10 36.49
C PHE A 127 1.81 -7.10 37.66
N ASN A 128 3.07 -6.74 37.42
CA ASN A 128 4.07 -6.67 38.48
C ASN A 128 3.70 -5.61 39.53
N LYS A 129 3.13 -4.48 39.11
CA LYS A 129 2.57 -3.47 40.01
C LYS A 129 1.44 -4.06 40.86
N LEU A 130 0.48 -4.74 40.22
CA LEU A 130 -0.61 -5.41 40.93
C LEU A 130 -0.10 -6.47 41.92
N ALA A 131 0.88 -7.28 41.52
CA ALA A 131 1.43 -8.34 42.37
C ALA A 131 2.14 -7.77 43.61
N LYS A 132 2.85 -6.65 43.45
CA LYS A 132 3.49 -5.92 44.57
C LYS A 132 2.46 -5.41 45.55
N GLU A 133 1.48 -4.62 45.08
CA GLU A 133 0.43 -4.04 45.92
C GLU A 133 -0.44 -5.13 46.59
N PHE A 134 -0.70 -6.23 45.86
CA PHE A 134 -1.39 -7.39 46.45
C PHE A 134 -0.60 -8.01 47.59
N SER A 135 0.70 -8.23 47.46
CA SER A 135 1.55 -8.81 48.50
C SER A 135 1.67 -7.91 49.74
N GLU A 136 1.72 -6.60 49.54
CA GLU A 136 1.73 -5.62 50.63
C GLU A 136 0.41 -5.62 51.41
N LYS A 137 -0.74 -5.66 50.72
CA LYS A 137 -2.06 -5.68 51.31
C LYS A 137 -2.42 -7.03 51.98
N TYR A 138 -1.93 -8.14 51.40
CA TYR A 138 -2.23 -9.48 51.82
C TYR A 138 -0.99 -10.37 52.07
N PRO A 139 -0.15 -10.05 53.08
CA PRO A 139 1.16 -10.68 53.26
C PRO A 139 1.08 -12.19 53.58
N LYS A 140 -0.06 -12.66 54.07
CA LYS A 140 -0.28 -14.08 54.35
C LYS A 140 -0.81 -14.88 53.16
N LYS A 141 -1.13 -14.24 52.02
CA LYS A 141 -1.62 -14.93 50.83
C LYS A 141 -0.46 -15.27 49.88
N LYS A 142 -0.64 -16.38 49.13
CA LYS A 142 0.35 -16.74 48.07
C LYS A 142 0.50 -15.62 47.08
N PRO A 143 1.72 -15.25 46.69
CA PRO A 143 1.96 -14.25 45.68
C PRO A 143 1.27 -14.53 44.35
N LEU A 144 0.89 -13.49 43.64
CA LEU A 144 0.27 -13.62 42.32
C LEU A 144 1.31 -14.08 41.30
N GLU A 145 0.94 -15.02 40.45
CA GLU A 145 1.77 -15.45 39.33
C GLU A 145 1.22 -14.91 38.03
N TYR A 146 2.10 -14.42 37.15
CA TYR A 146 1.71 -13.95 35.83
C TYR A 146 1.18 -15.13 35.00
N PRO A 147 -0.04 -15.04 34.43
CA PRO A 147 -0.64 -16.19 33.76
C PRO A 147 0.16 -16.59 32.51
N LYS A 148 0.48 -17.86 32.37
CA LYS A 148 1.20 -18.40 31.21
C LYS A 148 0.51 -18.07 29.88
N SER A 149 -0.82 -18.02 29.86
CA SER A 149 -1.62 -17.62 28.70
C SER A 149 -1.54 -16.14 28.38
N LYS A 150 -0.99 -15.31 29.28
CA LYS A 150 -0.97 -13.85 29.19
C LYS A 150 -2.36 -13.19 29.04
N LYS A 151 -3.41 -13.96 29.33
CA LYS A 151 -4.81 -13.50 29.21
C LYS A 151 -5.41 -13.16 30.57
N MET A 152 -6.42 -12.30 30.54
CA MET A 152 -7.19 -11.95 31.74
C MET A 152 -7.96 -13.18 32.27
N THR A 153 -7.83 -13.48 33.55
CA THR A 153 -8.65 -14.45 34.25
C THR A 153 -9.73 -13.76 35.07
N LYS A 154 -10.81 -14.48 35.42
CA LYS A 154 -11.88 -13.93 36.30
C LYS A 154 -11.30 -13.34 37.59
N LYS A 155 -10.39 -14.08 38.24
CA LYS A 155 -9.73 -13.67 39.48
C LYS A 155 -8.90 -12.38 39.29
N LEU A 156 -8.10 -12.33 38.25
CA LEU A 156 -7.28 -11.11 37.96
C LEU A 156 -8.14 -9.91 37.63
N LYS A 157 -9.27 -10.10 36.93
CA LYS A 157 -10.18 -8.99 36.62
C LYS A 157 -10.70 -8.29 37.89
N VAL A 158 -11.08 -9.06 38.92
CA VAL A 158 -11.51 -8.53 40.21
C VAL A 158 -10.37 -7.76 40.89
N LEU A 159 -9.16 -8.34 40.90
CA LEU A 159 -8.01 -7.70 41.55
C LEU A 159 -7.59 -6.41 40.83
N TYR A 160 -7.51 -6.42 39.51
CA TYR A 160 -7.21 -5.18 38.76
C TYR A 160 -8.23 -4.07 39.05
N PHE A 161 -9.50 -4.41 39.17
CA PHE A 161 -10.56 -3.48 39.54
C PHE A 161 -10.39 -2.98 40.99
N GLU A 162 -10.15 -3.89 41.93
CA GLU A 162 -9.95 -3.57 43.39
C GLU A 162 -8.77 -2.62 43.59
N PHE A 163 -7.65 -2.88 42.91
CA PHE A 163 -6.43 -2.08 43.04
C PHE A 163 -6.37 -0.89 42.10
N LYS A 164 -7.40 -0.65 41.30
CA LYS A 164 -7.50 0.45 40.32
C LYS A 164 -6.28 0.52 39.38
N ILE A 165 -5.78 -0.63 38.95
CA ILE A 165 -4.66 -0.73 38.04
C ILE A 165 -5.19 -1.11 36.65
N GLU A 166 -4.74 -0.38 35.59
CA GLU A 166 -5.07 -0.72 34.21
C GLU A 166 -4.35 -2.02 33.78
N PRO A 167 -5.07 -3.05 33.32
CA PRO A 167 -4.46 -4.36 33.02
C PRO A 167 -3.67 -4.40 31.70
N TYR A 168 -3.91 -3.46 30.83
CA TYR A 168 -3.35 -3.43 29.47
C TYR A 168 -2.46 -2.17 29.30
N ASN A 169 -1.63 -2.18 28.24
CA ASN A 169 -0.88 -0.97 27.85
C ASN A 169 -1.71 -0.16 26.87
#